data_4e60e1b3b8eae224fa0d884eb2aa0e37
#
_entry.id   4e60e1b3b8eae224fa0d884eb2aa0e37
#
_cell.length_a   1.000
_cell.length_b   1.000
_cell.length_c   1.000
_cell.angle_alpha   90.00
_cell.angle_beta   90.00
_cell.angle_gamma   90.00
#
_symmetry.space_group_name_H-M   'P 1'
#
loop_
_entity.id
_entity.type
_entity.pdbx_description
1 polymer ?
#
loop_
_entity_poly.entity_id
_entity_poly.type
_entity_poly.pdbx_seq_one_letter_code
_entity_poly.pdbx_strand_id
1 'polypeptide(L)'
;MPLTKGNGIQVKPTRNQSRATSPDWTSIDLSKIRMPADGHKLDVRYPRIPWERRREIGKALRERTPRESHGNKASGTQKRPDPLDLLNSSNRGRQEHLIPLRMGRMAASPFAFLRGSACVMAWDLSKTMSSGIKVIIDGDAHLNNFGMYGTPQRDVIFDLNDFDEATIGPWEWDLKRLVASVNVAGRENGLGPKERAEAVLQCVAGYRWNIQRLQGMGVLDVWYLHAYPGREQTLFKMDAKSNAIFRKTASKALTETNDALLAKLAQREVNGGWRFRESPPILTRVKDSTRDQIIEGLNLYSRSLPPERAYMLSQYHVVDIAHRIVGIGSVGTRAYLALLFGNCDSDPLFLQVKEAAPPAHGAYLPPLPKAYADHGRREVMGQTSLQASSDVMLGHTVIDGRPYLVRQMKNMKASIETTDLTGKSFGFYAWACAALLARGHARSGDAAAIAGYCGGNTTLDEALVAWAEVYGDQTERDHQRLVSAIKTGRVTATTGV
;
A
#
# COMPACT_ATOMS: atom_id res chain seq x y z
N MET A 1 1.02 55.65 -29.34
CA MET A 1 0.40 56.22 -28.12
C MET A 1 0.90 55.45 -26.92
N PRO A 2 1.48 56.10 -25.91
CA PRO A 2 2.19 55.41 -24.83
C PRO A 2 1.29 54.99 -23.68
N LEU A 3 1.59 53.84 -23.07
CA LEU A 3 0.97 53.29 -21.88
C LEU A 3 1.29 54.12 -20.63
N THR A 4 0.26 54.49 -19.90
CA THR A 4 0.30 55.24 -18.64
C THR A 4 0.76 54.34 -17.48
N LYS A 5 1.71 54.86 -16.68
CA LYS A 5 2.24 54.32 -15.44
C LYS A 5 1.15 54.33 -14.34
N GLY A 6 0.82 53.18 -13.77
CA GLY A 6 0.00 53.09 -12.57
C GLY A 6 0.82 53.28 -11.29
N ASN A 7 0.33 54.15 -10.41
CA ASN A 7 0.90 54.48 -9.11
C ASN A 7 0.87 53.31 -8.13
N GLY A 8 2.06 52.90 -7.67
CA GLY A 8 2.19 51.96 -6.56
C GLY A 8 1.89 52.63 -5.23
N ILE A 9 0.94 52.09 -4.49
CA ILE A 9 0.67 52.45 -3.09
C ILE A 9 1.73 51.78 -2.21
N GLN A 10 2.64 52.60 -1.67
CA GLN A 10 3.56 52.14 -0.61
C GLN A 10 2.82 52.07 0.73
N VAL A 11 2.60 50.86 1.25
CA VAL A 11 2.14 50.65 2.63
C VAL A 11 3.37 50.67 3.55
N LYS A 12 3.48 51.68 4.40
CA LYS A 12 4.50 51.75 5.45
C LYS A 12 4.16 50.67 6.54
N PRO A 13 5.15 49.88 7.01
CA PRO A 13 4.90 48.94 8.09
C PRO A 13 4.71 49.68 9.43
N THR A 14 3.58 49.55 10.06
CA THR A 14 3.34 50.01 11.44
C THR A 14 4.12 49.10 12.38
N ARG A 15 5.10 49.66 13.07
CA ARG A 15 5.88 49.10 14.16
C ARG A 15 5.00 49.10 15.42
N ASN A 16 4.35 47.97 15.72
CA ASN A 16 3.98 47.55 17.07
C ASN A 16 3.60 46.07 17.04
N GLN A 17 4.62 45.21 17.09
CA GLN A 17 4.41 43.81 17.52
C GLN A 17 5.06 43.66 18.87
N SER A 18 4.23 43.57 19.91
CA SER A 18 4.61 43.05 21.21
C SER A 18 5.32 41.71 20.98
N ARG A 19 6.55 41.55 21.48
CA ARG A 19 7.27 40.26 21.53
C ARG A 19 6.44 39.30 22.38
N ALA A 20 5.54 38.59 21.74
CA ALA A 20 5.02 37.36 22.31
C ALA A 20 6.22 36.42 22.48
N THR A 21 6.56 36.09 23.71
CA THR A 21 7.55 35.05 24.04
C THR A 21 7.11 33.80 23.29
N SER A 22 7.99 33.29 22.42
CA SER A 22 7.75 32.06 21.69
C SER A 22 7.43 30.95 22.72
N PRO A 23 6.31 30.21 22.55
CA PRO A 23 6.01 29.08 23.44
C PRO A 23 7.20 28.12 23.50
N ASP A 24 7.47 27.59 24.68
CA ASP A 24 8.46 26.52 24.84
C ASP A 24 7.97 25.26 24.17
N TRP A 25 8.44 24.99 22.96
CA TRP A 25 8.06 23.84 22.12
C TRP A 25 8.85 22.57 22.47
N THR A 26 9.80 22.61 23.41
CA THR A 26 10.57 21.44 23.82
C THR A 26 9.73 20.44 24.61
N SER A 27 8.59 20.86 25.12
CA SER A 27 7.63 20.05 25.88
C SER A 27 6.48 19.46 25.05
N ILE A 28 6.47 19.61 23.71
CA ILE A 28 5.39 19.03 22.90
C ILE A 28 5.50 17.51 22.92
N ASP A 29 4.56 16.90 23.58
CA ASP A 29 4.31 15.48 23.56
C ASP A 29 3.83 15.09 22.15
N LEU A 30 4.72 14.47 21.35
CA LEU A 30 4.41 14.03 20.00
C LEU A 30 3.26 13.00 19.95
N SER A 31 2.95 12.35 21.09
CA SER A 31 1.77 11.47 21.20
C SER A 31 0.45 12.25 21.11
N LYS A 32 0.49 13.57 21.31
CA LYS A 32 -0.66 14.47 21.19
C LYS A 32 -0.81 15.13 19.82
N ILE A 33 0.13 14.91 18.90
CA ILE A 33 -0.10 15.24 17.48
C ILE A 33 -1.19 14.31 16.99
N ARG A 34 -2.42 14.83 16.93
CA ARG A 34 -3.60 14.08 16.56
C ARG A 34 -3.48 13.59 15.14
N MET A 35 -3.60 12.28 14.93
CA MET A 35 -3.72 11.68 13.62
C MET A 35 -5.10 12.00 13.02
N PRO A 36 -5.23 12.15 11.70
CA PRO A 36 -6.52 12.39 11.03
C PRO A 36 -7.60 11.37 11.39
N ALA A 37 -7.21 10.18 11.80
CA ALA A 37 -8.07 9.08 12.24
C ALA A 37 -8.93 9.39 13.50
N ASP A 38 -8.56 10.39 14.31
CA ASP A 38 -9.24 10.67 15.60
C ASP A 38 -10.54 11.51 15.45
N GLY A 39 -11.05 11.71 14.24
CA GLY A 39 -12.25 12.49 13.97
C GLY A 39 -12.08 13.96 14.35
N HIS A 40 -11.19 14.67 13.67
CA HIS A 40 -10.91 16.06 13.97
C HIS A 40 -12.12 16.96 13.81
N LYS A 41 -12.50 17.60 14.91
CA LYS A 41 -13.25 18.86 14.81
C LYS A 41 -12.27 19.94 14.36
N LEU A 42 -12.65 20.71 13.34
CA LEU A 42 -11.94 21.93 13.00
C LEU A 42 -11.96 22.84 14.24
N ASP A 43 -10.78 23.09 14.81
CA ASP A 43 -10.65 23.96 15.98
C ASP A 43 -9.86 25.21 15.59
N VAL A 44 -10.53 26.33 15.59
CA VAL A 44 -9.94 27.65 15.27
C VAL A 44 -9.06 28.20 16.39
N ARG A 45 -9.06 27.57 17.58
CA ARG A 45 -8.34 28.06 18.78
C ARG A 45 -6.91 27.54 18.88
N TYR A 46 -6.53 26.52 18.09
CA TYR A 46 -5.19 25.98 18.13
C TYR A 46 -4.25 26.75 17.17
N PRO A 47 -3.14 27.33 17.66
CA PRO A 47 -2.18 27.97 16.78
C PRO A 47 -1.57 26.90 15.87
N ARG A 48 -1.56 27.17 14.58
CA ARG A 48 -0.88 26.33 13.59
C ARG A 48 0.62 26.30 13.87
N ILE A 49 1.18 25.12 14.04
CA ILE A 49 2.64 24.93 14.11
C ILE A 49 3.20 24.99 12.69
N PRO A 50 4.09 25.95 12.34
CA PRO A 50 4.72 26.02 11.03
C PRO A 50 5.49 24.73 10.70
N TRP A 51 5.60 24.38 9.42
CA TRP A 51 6.27 23.16 9.00
C TRP A 51 7.77 23.17 9.37
N GLU A 52 8.42 24.33 9.38
CA GLU A 52 9.80 24.50 9.81
C GLU A 52 10.00 24.04 11.25
N ARG A 53 9.07 24.39 12.14
CA ARG A 53 9.12 23.99 13.56
C ARG A 53 8.86 22.50 13.72
N ARG A 54 7.90 21.94 12.98
CA ARG A 54 7.64 20.49 12.97
C ARG A 54 8.85 19.71 12.46
N ARG A 55 9.60 20.26 11.50
CA ARG A 55 10.87 19.70 11.03
C ARG A 55 11.94 19.68 12.13
N GLU A 56 12.07 20.75 12.93
CA GLU A 56 12.99 20.76 14.08
C GLU A 56 12.61 19.72 15.13
N ILE A 57 11.32 19.51 15.41
CA ILE A 57 10.83 18.43 16.28
C ILE A 57 11.29 17.09 15.71
N GLY A 58 11.09 16.82 14.44
CA GLY A 58 11.55 15.58 13.78
C GLY A 58 13.07 15.37 13.90
N LYS A 59 13.85 16.45 13.78
CA LYS A 59 15.30 16.42 13.96
C LYS A 59 15.70 16.05 15.39
N ALA A 60 15.01 16.59 16.38
CA ALA A 60 15.29 16.29 17.81
C ALA A 60 15.02 14.82 18.17
N LEU A 61 14.12 14.12 17.46
CA LEU A 61 13.89 12.69 17.68
C LEU A 61 15.12 11.82 17.45
N ARG A 62 16.12 12.29 16.72
CA ARG A 62 17.39 11.58 16.50
C ARG A 62 18.21 11.39 17.78
N GLU A 63 18.00 12.23 18.80
CA GLU A 63 18.67 12.08 20.10
C GLU A 63 18.22 10.79 20.79
N ARG A 64 16.92 10.47 20.69
CA ARG A 64 16.36 9.26 21.26
C ARG A 64 16.54 8.04 20.35
N THR A 65 16.38 8.25 19.05
CA THR A 65 16.48 7.20 18.04
C THR A 65 17.42 7.67 16.93
N PRO A 66 18.75 7.45 17.11
CA PRO A 66 19.73 7.78 16.08
C PRO A 66 19.43 7.05 14.77
N ARG A 67 19.63 7.72 13.64
CA ARG A 67 19.31 7.14 12.30
C ARG A 67 20.13 5.90 11.98
N GLU A 68 21.34 5.83 12.48
CA GLU A 68 22.25 4.69 12.38
C GLU A 68 21.65 3.42 13.03
N SER A 69 20.82 3.60 14.07
CA SER A 69 20.18 2.49 14.78
C SER A 69 19.20 1.69 13.88
N HIS A 70 18.73 2.26 12.77
CA HIS A 70 17.91 1.54 11.81
C HIS A 70 18.66 0.46 11.04
N GLY A 71 19.99 0.51 11.00
CA GLY A 71 20.87 -0.55 10.46
C GLY A 71 20.98 -1.78 11.35
N ASN A 72 20.61 -1.66 12.63
CA ASN A 72 20.74 -2.75 13.57
C ASN A 72 19.67 -3.83 13.36
N LYS A 73 20.06 -5.08 13.64
CA LYS A 73 19.10 -6.18 13.79
C LYS A 73 18.13 -5.87 14.93
N ALA A 74 16.99 -6.56 14.94
CA ALA A 74 16.06 -6.50 16.05
C ALA A 74 16.84 -6.68 17.39
N SER A 75 16.80 -5.66 18.22
CA SER A 75 17.44 -5.67 19.52
C SER A 75 16.41 -6.05 20.58
N GLY A 76 16.49 -7.26 21.11
CA GLY A 76 15.61 -7.71 22.19
C GLY A 76 16.16 -8.97 22.84
N THR A 77 15.92 -9.11 24.13
CA THR A 77 16.23 -10.35 24.89
C THR A 77 15.30 -11.50 24.51
N GLN A 78 14.20 -11.21 23.80
CA GLN A 78 13.24 -12.22 23.38
C GLN A 78 13.76 -12.99 22.18
N LYS A 79 13.86 -14.32 22.31
CA LYS A 79 14.24 -15.22 21.22
C LYS A 79 13.23 -15.07 20.07
N ARG A 80 13.73 -14.90 18.84
CA ARG A 80 12.91 -14.84 17.63
C ARG A 80 12.11 -16.16 17.46
N PRO A 81 10.78 -16.12 17.29
CA PRO A 81 9.98 -17.32 17.04
C PRO A 81 10.40 -18.02 15.73
N ASP A 82 10.05 -19.31 15.62
CA ASP A 82 10.15 -20.00 14.33
C ASP A 82 9.22 -19.31 13.31
N PRO A 83 9.70 -18.93 12.12
CA PRO A 83 8.87 -18.31 11.10
C PRO A 83 7.65 -19.17 10.74
N LEU A 84 7.75 -20.50 10.85
CA LEU A 84 6.63 -21.42 10.62
C LEU A 84 5.52 -21.27 11.67
N ASP A 85 5.85 -20.97 12.93
CA ASP A 85 4.84 -20.75 13.97
C ASP A 85 4.07 -19.44 13.72
N LEU A 86 4.78 -18.39 13.26
CA LEU A 86 4.16 -17.12 12.88
C LEU A 86 3.25 -17.30 11.65
N LEU A 87 3.70 -18.07 10.64
CA LEU A 87 2.91 -18.41 9.47
C LEU A 87 1.66 -19.20 9.85
N ASN A 88 1.79 -20.23 10.70
CA ASN A 88 0.67 -21.02 11.19
C ASN A 88 -0.33 -20.16 11.96
N SER A 89 0.14 -19.22 12.77
CA SER A 89 -0.73 -18.27 13.45
C SER A 89 -1.48 -17.38 12.46
N SER A 90 -0.84 -16.96 11.38
CA SER A 90 -1.47 -16.15 10.31
C SER A 90 -2.46 -16.94 9.43
N ASN A 91 -2.46 -18.27 9.54
CA ASN A 91 -3.43 -19.12 8.83
C ASN A 91 -4.78 -19.24 9.57
N ARG A 92 -4.87 -18.81 10.82
CA ARG A 92 -6.13 -18.87 11.58
C ARG A 92 -7.24 -18.10 10.87
N GLY A 93 -8.40 -18.76 10.72
CA GLY A 93 -9.56 -18.20 10.02
C GLY A 93 -9.53 -18.32 8.49
N ARG A 94 -8.39 -18.71 7.90
CA ARG A 94 -8.32 -19.03 6.47
C ARG A 94 -9.05 -20.33 6.15
N GLN A 95 -9.42 -20.52 4.89
CA GLN A 95 -9.97 -21.76 4.36
C GLN A 95 -8.87 -22.83 4.35
N GLU A 96 -9.01 -23.86 5.18
CA GLU A 96 -7.96 -24.85 5.47
C GLU A 96 -7.47 -25.57 4.21
N HIS A 97 -8.37 -25.91 3.28
CA HIS A 97 -8.03 -26.59 2.03
C HIS A 97 -7.16 -25.75 1.09
N LEU A 98 -7.06 -24.43 1.30
CA LEU A 98 -6.22 -23.52 0.51
C LEU A 98 -4.86 -23.23 1.16
N ILE A 99 -4.64 -23.62 2.42
CA ILE A 99 -3.37 -23.41 3.10
C ILE A 99 -2.21 -24.11 2.36
N PRO A 100 -2.34 -25.37 1.88
CA PRO A 100 -1.28 -25.99 1.09
C PRO A 100 -0.88 -25.20 -0.18
N LEU A 101 -1.86 -24.62 -0.86
CA LEU A 101 -1.59 -23.77 -2.02
C LEU A 101 -0.82 -22.49 -1.63
N ARG A 102 -1.19 -21.85 -0.50
CA ARG A 102 -0.46 -20.71 0.06
C ARG A 102 0.99 -21.05 0.34
N MET A 103 1.23 -22.18 1.02
CA MET A 103 2.59 -22.64 1.35
C MET A 103 3.40 -22.95 0.10
N GLY A 104 2.79 -23.59 -0.91
CA GLY A 104 3.43 -23.88 -2.19
C GLY A 104 3.85 -22.61 -2.94
N ARG A 105 2.96 -21.60 -2.99
CA ARG A 105 3.30 -20.30 -3.62
C ARG A 105 4.41 -19.56 -2.88
N MET A 106 4.44 -19.61 -1.55
CA MET A 106 5.51 -19.00 -0.76
C MET A 106 6.84 -19.75 -0.89
N ALA A 107 6.81 -21.06 -1.11
CA ALA A 107 8.00 -21.88 -1.27
C ALA A 107 8.68 -21.70 -2.65
N ALA A 108 8.05 -21.01 -3.60
CA ALA A 108 8.56 -20.86 -4.96
C ALA A 108 9.88 -20.07 -5.01
N SER A 109 10.03 -19.05 -4.17
CA SER A 109 11.26 -18.26 -4.12
C SER A 109 11.35 -17.44 -2.79
N PRO A 110 12.53 -16.92 -2.43
CA PRO A 110 12.69 -16.02 -1.29
C PRO A 110 11.82 -14.76 -1.40
N PHE A 111 11.65 -14.19 -2.58
CA PHE A 111 10.79 -13.03 -2.79
C PHE A 111 9.29 -13.40 -2.66
N ALA A 112 8.89 -14.55 -3.17
CA ALA A 112 7.53 -15.07 -2.97
C ALA A 112 7.25 -15.34 -1.49
N PHE A 113 8.24 -15.87 -0.74
CA PHE A 113 8.16 -16.03 0.71
C PHE A 113 7.99 -14.68 1.41
N LEU A 114 8.83 -13.68 1.09
CA LEU A 114 8.73 -12.34 1.64
C LEU A 114 7.30 -11.79 1.46
N ARG A 115 6.74 -11.85 0.26
CA ARG A 115 5.39 -11.38 -0.06
C ARG A 115 4.28 -12.06 0.74
N GLY A 116 4.44 -13.35 1.06
CA GLY A 116 3.44 -14.12 1.82
C GLY A 116 3.62 -14.06 3.35
N SER A 117 4.73 -13.48 3.84
CA SER A 117 5.15 -13.54 5.24
C SER A 117 5.19 -12.18 5.95
N ALA A 118 4.23 -11.29 5.64
CA ALA A 118 4.11 -9.99 6.34
C ALA A 118 4.08 -10.15 7.87
N CYS A 119 3.46 -11.23 8.38
CA CYS A 119 3.41 -11.55 9.82
C CYS A 119 4.79 -11.80 10.45
N VAL A 120 5.73 -12.37 9.69
CA VAL A 120 7.10 -12.60 10.17
C VAL A 120 7.83 -11.27 10.30
N MET A 121 7.77 -10.43 9.26
CA MET A 121 8.39 -9.12 9.31
C MET A 121 7.73 -8.19 10.34
N ALA A 122 6.41 -8.27 10.53
CA ALA A 122 5.71 -7.49 11.54
C ALA A 122 6.25 -7.77 12.96
N TRP A 123 6.51 -9.05 13.27
CA TRP A 123 7.18 -9.41 14.53
C TRP A 123 8.59 -8.83 14.61
N ASP A 124 9.40 -9.01 13.58
CA ASP A 124 10.77 -8.52 13.54
C ASP A 124 10.82 -6.99 13.69
N LEU A 125 9.98 -6.26 12.97
CA LEU A 125 9.90 -4.79 13.02
C LEU A 125 9.45 -4.29 14.39
N SER A 126 8.57 -5.02 15.09
CA SER A 126 8.13 -4.67 16.44
C SER A 126 9.26 -4.65 17.46
N LYS A 127 10.40 -5.27 17.14
CA LYS A 127 11.61 -5.33 17.98
C LYS A 127 12.69 -4.34 17.52
N THR A 128 12.41 -3.52 16.51
CA THR A 128 13.35 -2.49 16.03
C THR A 128 13.04 -1.12 16.63
N MET A 129 14.05 -0.25 16.64
CA MET A 129 13.86 1.14 17.04
C MET A 129 12.96 1.88 16.08
N SER A 130 12.17 2.82 16.59
CA SER A 130 11.29 3.71 15.81
C SER A 130 11.39 5.14 16.32
N SER A 131 11.31 6.10 15.41
CA SER A 131 11.24 7.54 15.74
C SER A 131 9.99 7.89 16.55
N GLY A 132 8.94 7.06 16.46
CA GLY A 132 7.64 7.30 17.07
C GLY A 132 6.69 8.13 16.19
N ILE A 133 7.13 8.58 15.00
CA ILE A 133 6.25 9.27 14.06
C ILE A 133 5.33 8.23 13.40
N LYS A 134 4.03 8.43 13.55
CA LYS A 134 3.00 7.53 13.00
C LYS A 134 2.40 8.11 11.73
N VAL A 135 2.08 7.21 10.80
CA VAL A 135 1.35 7.47 9.56
C VAL A 135 0.32 6.37 9.35
N ILE A 136 -0.52 6.47 8.35
CA ILE A 136 -1.17 5.29 7.80
C ILE A 136 -0.10 4.57 6.97
N ILE A 137 0.33 3.39 7.44
CA ILE A 137 1.25 2.51 6.70
C ILE A 137 0.45 1.61 5.76
N ASP A 138 1.06 1.25 4.63
CA ASP A 138 0.57 0.19 3.74
C ASP A 138 0.65 -1.19 4.44
N GLY A 139 1.69 -1.38 5.26
CA GLY A 139 1.92 -2.58 6.06
C GLY A 139 2.54 -3.73 5.25
N ASP A 140 2.43 -3.70 3.93
CA ASP A 140 3.03 -4.68 3.01
C ASP A 140 3.66 -4.02 1.77
N ALA A 141 4.32 -2.88 1.94
CA ALA A 141 4.91 -2.05 0.90
C ALA A 141 6.12 -2.74 0.20
N HIS A 142 5.91 -3.88 -0.44
CA HIS A 142 6.93 -4.55 -1.27
C HIS A 142 6.83 -4.12 -2.75
N LEU A 143 7.89 -4.32 -3.56
CA LEU A 143 7.97 -3.85 -4.96
C LEU A 143 6.76 -4.22 -5.82
N ASN A 144 6.18 -5.41 -5.65
CA ASN A 144 5.02 -5.84 -6.45
C ASN A 144 3.69 -5.27 -5.94
N ASN A 145 3.71 -4.44 -4.88
CA ASN A 145 2.54 -3.73 -4.37
C ASN A 145 2.35 -2.35 -5.03
N PHE A 146 3.14 -2.07 -6.06
CA PHE A 146 3.03 -0.88 -6.90
C PHE A 146 2.68 -1.27 -8.33
N GLY A 147 1.84 -0.47 -9.00
CA GLY A 147 1.44 -0.77 -10.36
C GLY A 147 0.59 0.31 -11.00
N MET A 148 0.21 0.06 -12.23
CA MET A 148 -0.67 0.94 -13.01
C MET A 148 -2.13 0.61 -12.73
N TYR A 149 -2.98 1.63 -12.66
CA TYR A 149 -4.43 1.48 -12.67
C TYR A 149 -5.10 2.76 -13.21
N GLY A 150 -6.39 2.59 -13.60
CA GLY A 150 -7.21 3.69 -14.11
C GLY A 150 -7.82 4.54 -13.00
N THR A 151 -7.70 5.86 -13.13
CA THR A 151 -8.42 6.83 -12.29
C THR A 151 -9.89 6.94 -12.70
N PRO A 152 -10.76 7.57 -11.88
CA PRO A 152 -12.14 7.91 -12.28
C PRO A 152 -12.22 8.73 -13.56
N GLN A 153 -11.19 9.53 -13.88
CA GLN A 153 -11.08 10.31 -15.11
C GLN A 153 -10.58 9.49 -16.30
N ARG A 154 -10.36 8.17 -16.12
CA ARG A 154 -9.84 7.22 -17.12
C ARG A 154 -8.39 7.46 -17.54
N ASP A 155 -7.63 8.23 -16.74
CA ASP A 155 -6.18 8.31 -16.87
C ASP A 155 -5.51 7.11 -16.19
N VAL A 156 -4.40 6.61 -16.76
CA VAL A 156 -3.58 5.60 -16.10
C VAL A 156 -2.51 6.27 -15.25
N ILE A 157 -2.44 5.88 -13.97
CA ILE A 157 -1.40 6.35 -13.04
C ILE A 157 -0.63 5.17 -12.46
N PHE A 158 0.58 5.45 -11.96
CA PHE A 158 1.40 4.49 -11.20
C PHE A 158 1.27 4.77 -9.71
N ASP A 159 0.85 3.78 -8.92
CA ASP A 159 0.62 3.96 -7.48
C ASP A 159 0.59 2.63 -6.71
N LEU A 160 0.38 2.70 -5.38
CA LEU A 160 0.11 1.56 -4.51
C LEU A 160 -1.19 0.82 -4.92
N ASN A 161 -1.21 -0.49 -4.75
CA ASN A 161 -2.26 -1.36 -5.31
C ASN A 161 -2.98 -2.28 -4.32
N ASP A 162 -2.38 -2.62 -3.19
CA ASP A 162 -2.96 -3.53 -2.20
C ASP A 162 -2.82 -2.94 -0.79
N PHE A 163 -3.89 -2.98 -0.01
CA PHE A 163 -4.02 -2.31 1.29
C PHE A 163 -4.56 -3.24 2.38
N ASP A 164 -4.47 -4.56 2.17
CA ASP A 164 -4.96 -5.57 3.12
C ASP A 164 -4.32 -5.40 4.51
N GLU A 165 -3.05 -5.02 4.55
CA GLU A 165 -2.25 -4.84 5.76
C GLU A 165 -2.21 -3.39 6.27
N ALA A 166 -2.90 -2.45 5.57
CA ALA A 166 -2.86 -1.04 5.92
C ALA A 166 -3.37 -0.79 7.34
N THR A 167 -2.64 0.03 8.10
CA THR A 167 -2.96 0.38 9.49
C THR A 167 -2.24 1.66 9.92
N ILE A 168 -2.45 2.12 11.15
CA ILE A 168 -1.69 3.24 11.72
C ILE A 168 -0.45 2.70 12.41
N GLY A 169 0.74 3.06 11.92
CA GLY A 169 2.00 2.55 12.44
C GLY A 169 3.20 3.46 12.20
N PRO A 170 4.41 3.05 12.64
CA PRO A 170 5.64 3.78 12.37
C PRO A 170 5.94 3.81 10.88
N TRP A 171 6.22 4.98 10.34
CA TRP A 171 6.52 5.16 8.91
C TRP A 171 7.73 4.34 8.44
N GLU A 172 8.68 4.09 9.32
CA GLU A 172 9.90 3.31 9.05
C GLU A 172 9.59 1.84 8.68
N TRP A 173 8.46 1.30 9.14
CA TRP A 173 8.10 -0.10 8.88
C TRP A 173 7.85 -0.34 7.41
N ASP A 174 7.14 0.57 6.76
CA ASP A 174 6.91 0.49 5.30
C ASP A 174 8.22 0.67 4.52
N LEU A 175 9.04 1.64 4.89
CA LEU A 175 10.31 1.86 4.20
C LEU A 175 11.25 0.66 4.37
N LYS A 176 11.30 0.04 5.56
CA LYS A 176 12.04 -1.21 5.80
C LYS A 176 11.47 -2.37 4.97
N ARG A 177 10.14 -2.48 4.87
CA ARG A 177 9.51 -3.49 4.02
C ARG A 177 9.91 -3.31 2.56
N LEU A 178 9.90 -2.08 2.07
CA LEU A 178 10.26 -1.76 0.70
C LEU A 178 11.74 -2.09 0.42
N VAL A 179 12.68 -1.62 1.24
CA VAL A 179 14.11 -1.87 1.00
C VAL A 179 14.48 -3.34 1.13
N ALA A 180 13.85 -4.10 2.04
CA ALA A 180 13.99 -5.55 2.10
C ALA A 180 13.55 -6.21 0.79
N SER A 181 12.39 -5.77 0.25
CA SER A 181 11.88 -6.29 -1.01
C SER A 181 12.79 -5.95 -2.20
N VAL A 182 13.41 -4.76 -2.22
CA VAL A 182 14.42 -4.38 -3.24
C VAL A 182 15.62 -5.30 -3.16
N ASN A 183 16.14 -5.57 -1.97
CA ASN A 183 17.30 -6.46 -1.80
C ASN A 183 16.99 -7.89 -2.25
N VAL A 184 15.87 -8.46 -1.78
CA VAL A 184 15.51 -9.86 -2.07
C VAL A 184 15.15 -10.04 -3.56
N ALA A 185 14.41 -9.11 -4.18
CA ALA A 185 14.15 -9.15 -5.62
C ALA A 185 15.43 -8.97 -6.44
N GLY A 186 16.36 -8.12 -5.97
CA GLY A 186 17.67 -7.97 -6.60
C GLY A 186 18.50 -9.26 -6.59
N ARG A 187 18.42 -10.06 -5.50
CA ARG A 187 19.05 -11.41 -5.46
C ARG A 187 18.44 -12.34 -6.49
N GLU A 188 17.12 -12.39 -6.61
CA GLU A 188 16.44 -13.22 -7.63
C GLU A 188 16.79 -12.79 -9.05
N ASN A 189 16.99 -11.50 -9.29
CA ASN A 189 17.42 -10.96 -10.58
C ASN A 189 18.93 -11.15 -10.83
N GLY A 190 19.67 -11.82 -9.95
CA GLY A 190 21.10 -12.07 -10.10
C GLY A 190 22.00 -10.85 -9.89
N LEU A 191 21.49 -9.77 -9.26
CA LEU A 191 22.30 -8.58 -8.96
C LEU A 191 23.35 -8.88 -7.89
N GLY A 192 24.59 -8.44 -8.15
CA GLY A 192 25.69 -8.53 -7.18
C GLY A 192 25.46 -7.67 -5.94
N PRO A 193 26.24 -7.89 -4.84
CA PRO A 193 26.07 -7.13 -3.60
C PRO A 193 26.15 -5.61 -3.77
N LYS A 194 27.05 -5.13 -4.63
CA LYS A 194 27.18 -3.69 -4.90
C LYS A 194 25.97 -3.12 -5.63
N GLU A 195 25.45 -3.85 -6.61
CA GLU A 195 24.25 -3.42 -7.38
C GLU A 195 23.00 -3.41 -6.50
N ARG A 196 22.86 -4.39 -5.59
CA ARG A 196 21.75 -4.41 -4.62
C ARG A 196 21.85 -3.24 -3.64
N ALA A 197 23.06 -2.99 -3.11
CA ALA A 197 23.29 -1.84 -2.24
C ALA A 197 22.95 -0.52 -2.91
N GLU A 198 23.35 -0.34 -4.18
CA GLU A 198 23.03 0.84 -4.97
C GLU A 198 21.52 0.98 -5.20
N ALA A 199 20.81 -0.11 -5.53
CA ALA A 199 19.36 -0.08 -5.71
C ALA A 199 18.60 0.28 -4.42
N VAL A 200 19.04 -0.24 -3.27
CA VAL A 200 18.50 0.11 -1.96
C VAL A 200 18.81 1.57 -1.63
N LEU A 201 20.03 2.03 -1.90
CA LEU A 201 20.42 3.43 -1.70
C LEU A 201 19.53 4.38 -2.51
N GLN A 202 19.29 4.07 -3.80
CA GLN A 202 18.38 4.83 -4.65
C GLN A 202 16.94 4.81 -4.12
N CYS A 203 16.47 3.69 -3.60
CA CYS A 203 15.16 3.58 -2.97
C CYS A 203 15.02 4.53 -1.78
N VAL A 204 15.95 4.49 -0.81
CA VAL A 204 15.89 5.35 0.38
C VAL A 204 16.07 6.81 0.02
N ALA A 205 17.00 7.12 -0.91
CA ALA A 205 17.17 8.46 -1.43
C ALA A 205 15.90 8.99 -2.09
N GLY A 206 15.17 8.14 -2.84
CA GLY A 206 13.87 8.47 -3.42
C GLY A 206 12.84 8.85 -2.37
N TYR A 207 12.73 8.09 -1.29
CA TYR A 207 11.86 8.42 -0.16
C TYR A 207 12.27 9.75 0.49
N ARG A 208 13.55 9.85 0.89
CA ARG A 208 14.11 11.03 1.57
C ARG A 208 13.97 12.31 0.74
N TRP A 209 14.29 12.26 -0.54
CA TRP A 209 14.18 13.40 -1.42
C TRP A 209 12.72 13.87 -1.58
N ASN A 210 11.79 12.93 -1.78
CA ASN A 210 10.39 13.28 -1.96
C ASN A 210 9.76 13.80 -0.66
N ILE A 211 10.01 13.20 0.50
CA ILE A 211 9.46 13.71 1.76
C ILE A 211 9.99 15.12 2.08
N GLN A 212 11.27 15.41 1.74
CA GLN A 212 11.85 16.75 1.85
C GLN A 212 11.16 17.77 0.94
N ARG A 213 10.81 17.37 -0.28
CA ARG A 213 10.06 18.20 -1.21
C ARG A 213 8.62 18.43 -0.73
N LEU A 214 7.95 17.41 -0.25
CA LEU A 214 6.54 17.45 0.13
C LEU A 214 6.28 18.22 1.42
N GLN A 215 7.24 18.33 2.34
CA GLN A 215 7.07 19.01 3.64
C GLN A 215 6.64 20.47 3.54
N GLY A 216 7.06 21.18 2.51
CA GLY A 216 6.77 22.61 2.28
C GLY A 216 5.63 22.87 1.30
N MET A 217 5.04 21.81 0.71
CA MET A 217 3.93 21.94 -0.24
C MET A 217 2.61 22.21 0.48
N GLY A 218 1.67 22.86 -0.21
CA GLY A 218 0.30 22.98 0.25
C GLY A 218 -0.36 21.60 0.44
N VAL A 219 -1.23 21.46 1.46
CA VAL A 219 -1.89 20.17 1.75
C VAL A 219 -2.67 19.65 0.54
N LEU A 220 -3.41 20.51 -0.15
CA LEU A 220 -4.15 20.14 -1.36
C LEU A 220 -3.21 19.82 -2.54
N ASP A 221 -2.06 20.49 -2.64
CA ASP A 221 -1.08 20.22 -3.71
C ASP A 221 -0.51 18.80 -3.54
N VAL A 222 -0.19 18.39 -2.29
CA VAL A 222 0.23 17.02 -1.98
C VAL A 222 -0.88 16.03 -2.30
N TRP A 223 -2.14 16.40 -1.99
CA TRP A 223 -3.31 15.55 -2.23
C TRP A 223 -3.54 15.27 -3.70
N TYR A 224 -3.39 16.26 -4.57
CA TYR A 224 -3.59 16.17 -6.01
C TYR A 224 -2.36 15.67 -6.79
N LEU A 225 -1.26 15.37 -6.13
CA LEU A 225 -0.03 14.96 -6.79
C LEU A 225 -0.11 13.50 -7.27
N HIS A 226 -0.10 13.30 -8.59
CA HIS A 226 -0.16 12.00 -9.24
C HIS A 226 1.17 11.63 -9.91
N ALA A 227 1.40 10.33 -10.12
CA ALA A 227 2.49 9.82 -10.95
C ALA A 227 1.95 9.36 -12.30
N TYR A 228 1.99 10.23 -13.28
CA TYR A 228 1.54 9.95 -14.65
C TYR A 228 2.69 9.46 -15.52
N PRO A 229 2.61 8.25 -16.09
CA PRO A 229 3.60 7.80 -17.06
C PRO A 229 3.66 8.72 -18.28
N GLY A 230 4.86 9.29 -18.54
CA GLY A 230 5.11 10.10 -19.74
C GLY A 230 4.55 11.52 -19.76
N ARG A 231 4.04 12.05 -18.63
CA ARG A 231 3.64 13.46 -18.50
C ARG A 231 4.71 14.26 -17.76
N GLU A 232 4.88 15.55 -18.12
CA GLU A 232 5.82 16.45 -17.44
C GLU A 232 5.37 16.81 -16.02
N GLN A 233 4.07 17.04 -15.83
CA GLN A 233 3.47 17.30 -14.52
C GLN A 233 3.21 15.96 -13.81
N THR A 234 4.20 15.47 -13.11
CA THR A 234 4.16 14.20 -12.38
C THR A 234 4.91 14.29 -11.07
N LEU A 235 4.70 13.33 -10.17
CA LEU A 235 5.40 13.24 -8.89
C LEU A 235 6.93 13.20 -9.09
N PHE A 236 7.41 12.56 -10.17
CA PHE A 236 8.83 12.44 -10.50
C PHE A 236 9.07 12.39 -12.02
N LYS A 237 10.27 12.80 -12.44
CA LYS A 237 10.71 12.70 -13.83
C LYS A 237 11.41 11.35 -14.07
N MET A 238 11.27 10.81 -15.28
CA MET A 238 11.84 9.52 -15.69
C MET A 238 12.89 9.76 -16.78
N ASP A 239 13.95 8.95 -16.75
CA ASP A 239 14.84 8.83 -17.90
C ASP A 239 14.14 8.11 -19.08
N ALA A 240 14.70 8.20 -20.30
CA ALA A 240 14.07 7.69 -21.50
C ALA A 240 13.78 6.17 -21.43
N LYS A 241 14.70 5.35 -20.87
CA LYS A 241 14.54 3.91 -20.75
C LYS A 241 13.46 3.55 -19.75
N SER A 242 13.49 4.14 -18.56
CA SER A 242 12.47 3.94 -17.52
C SER A 242 11.09 4.39 -18.02
N ASN A 243 11.02 5.55 -18.69
CA ASN A 243 9.78 6.06 -19.28
C ASN A 243 9.20 5.09 -20.33
N ALA A 244 10.03 4.43 -21.15
CA ALA A 244 9.58 3.43 -22.11
C ALA A 244 8.91 2.22 -21.42
N ILE A 245 9.49 1.72 -20.32
CA ILE A 245 8.92 0.61 -19.53
C ILE A 245 7.58 1.02 -18.93
N PHE A 246 7.51 2.20 -18.31
CA PHE A 246 6.27 2.70 -17.69
C PHE A 246 5.18 2.92 -18.74
N ARG A 247 5.50 3.50 -19.91
CA ARG A 247 4.54 3.69 -21.01
C ARG A 247 4.04 2.37 -21.58
N LYS A 248 4.92 1.38 -21.79
CA LYS A 248 4.53 0.03 -22.22
C LYS A 248 3.54 -0.60 -21.25
N THR A 249 3.83 -0.50 -19.94
CA THR A 249 2.94 -1.03 -18.90
C THR A 249 1.62 -0.27 -18.84
N ALA A 250 1.63 1.06 -19.00
CA ALA A 250 0.40 1.87 -19.08
C ALA A 250 -0.44 1.50 -20.31
N SER A 251 0.18 1.28 -21.47
CA SER A 251 -0.54 0.79 -22.66
C SER A 251 -1.18 -0.57 -22.45
N LYS A 252 -0.49 -1.49 -21.75
CA LYS A 252 -1.09 -2.77 -21.34
C LYS A 252 -2.26 -2.57 -20.38
N ALA A 253 -2.15 -1.64 -19.42
CA ALA A 253 -3.24 -1.34 -18.50
C ALA A 253 -4.51 -0.87 -19.23
N LEU A 254 -4.36 -0.05 -20.26
CA LEU A 254 -5.49 0.45 -21.09
C LEU A 254 -6.29 -0.67 -21.78
N THR A 255 -5.68 -1.84 -22.03
CA THR A 255 -6.36 -3.00 -22.63
C THR A 255 -7.08 -3.88 -21.61
N GLU A 256 -6.85 -3.72 -20.32
CA GLU A 256 -7.50 -4.48 -19.23
C GLU A 256 -8.82 -3.82 -18.84
N THR A 257 -9.83 -3.93 -19.74
CA THR A 257 -11.18 -3.40 -19.57
C THR A 257 -12.14 -4.45 -19.03
N ASN A 258 -13.36 -4.03 -18.65
CA ASN A 258 -14.41 -4.96 -18.24
C ASN A 258 -14.83 -5.89 -19.41
N ASP A 259 -14.84 -5.40 -20.65
CA ASP A 259 -15.13 -6.24 -21.84
C ASP A 259 -14.06 -7.32 -22.04
N ALA A 260 -12.78 -6.96 -21.90
CA ALA A 260 -11.68 -7.93 -21.95
C ALA A 260 -11.79 -8.99 -20.84
N LEU A 261 -12.22 -8.56 -19.63
CA LEU A 261 -12.49 -9.50 -18.53
C LEU A 261 -13.69 -10.40 -18.82
N LEU A 262 -14.77 -9.85 -19.38
CA LEU A 262 -15.96 -10.62 -19.75
C LEU A 262 -15.59 -11.73 -20.74
N ALA A 263 -14.88 -11.39 -21.81
CA ALA A 263 -14.42 -12.34 -22.80
C ALA A 263 -13.50 -13.44 -22.22
N LYS A 264 -12.71 -13.09 -21.20
CA LYS A 264 -11.75 -14.02 -20.54
C LYS A 264 -12.40 -14.91 -19.50
N LEU A 265 -13.30 -14.36 -18.67
CA LEU A 265 -13.75 -15.00 -17.43
C LEU A 265 -15.20 -15.52 -17.50
N ALA A 266 -15.99 -15.10 -18.48
CA ALA A 266 -17.39 -15.48 -18.58
C ALA A 266 -17.75 -16.06 -19.95
N GLN A 267 -18.90 -16.69 -20.02
CA GLN A 267 -19.48 -17.23 -21.26
C GLN A 267 -21.00 -17.09 -21.23
N ARG A 268 -21.61 -17.04 -22.41
CA ARG A 268 -23.06 -17.18 -22.54
C ARG A 268 -23.45 -18.66 -22.41
N GLU A 269 -24.54 -18.89 -21.68
CA GLU A 269 -25.19 -20.19 -21.62
C GLU A 269 -26.21 -20.36 -22.75
N VAL A 270 -26.65 -21.58 -22.97
CA VAL A 270 -27.67 -21.89 -24.01
C VAL A 270 -28.97 -21.12 -23.79
N ASN A 271 -29.32 -20.84 -22.54
CA ASN A 271 -30.51 -20.06 -22.16
C ASN A 271 -30.32 -18.53 -22.37
N GLY A 272 -29.18 -18.10 -22.87
CA GLY A 272 -28.86 -16.68 -23.12
C GLY A 272 -28.28 -15.92 -21.91
N GLY A 273 -28.20 -16.55 -20.72
CA GLY A 273 -27.62 -15.95 -19.54
C GLY A 273 -26.08 -15.91 -19.60
N TRP A 274 -25.47 -15.06 -18.76
CA TRP A 274 -24.02 -15.02 -18.59
C TRP A 274 -23.60 -15.78 -17.34
N ARG A 275 -22.46 -16.50 -17.42
CA ARG A 275 -21.88 -17.24 -16.29
C ARG A 275 -20.37 -17.25 -16.34
N PHE A 276 -19.69 -17.29 -15.16
CA PHE A 276 -18.25 -17.47 -15.07
C PHE A 276 -17.83 -18.83 -15.63
N ARG A 277 -16.71 -18.82 -16.36
CA ARG A 277 -15.99 -20.05 -16.75
C ARG A 277 -15.21 -20.57 -15.56
N GLU A 278 -15.49 -21.78 -15.14
CA GLU A 278 -14.73 -22.37 -14.05
C GLU A 278 -13.32 -22.76 -14.51
N SER A 279 -12.36 -22.47 -13.64
CA SER A 279 -10.96 -22.90 -13.77
C SER A 279 -10.39 -23.24 -12.38
N PRO A 280 -10.79 -24.42 -11.81
CA PRO A 280 -10.33 -24.83 -10.49
C PRO A 280 -8.80 -24.92 -10.44
N PRO A 281 -8.17 -24.54 -9.31
CA PRO A 281 -8.81 -23.99 -8.11
C PRO A 281 -9.01 -22.47 -8.15
N ILE A 282 -8.62 -21.79 -9.23
CA ILE A 282 -8.50 -20.31 -9.30
C ILE A 282 -9.86 -19.60 -9.32
N LEU A 283 -10.84 -20.18 -10.05
CA LEU A 283 -12.19 -19.64 -10.18
C LEU A 283 -13.17 -20.79 -10.13
N THR A 284 -14.03 -20.82 -9.12
CA THR A 284 -14.99 -21.91 -8.87
C THR A 284 -16.36 -21.36 -8.50
N ARG A 285 -17.40 -22.12 -8.78
CA ARG A 285 -18.77 -21.78 -8.39
C ARG A 285 -18.91 -21.70 -6.88
N VAL A 286 -19.81 -20.86 -6.44
CA VAL A 286 -20.28 -20.83 -5.05
C VAL A 286 -21.57 -21.59 -4.90
N LYS A 287 -21.86 -22.08 -3.69
CA LYS A 287 -23.15 -22.67 -3.34
C LYS A 287 -24.23 -21.57 -3.34
N ASP A 288 -25.49 -21.93 -3.62
CA ASP A 288 -26.60 -20.98 -3.66
C ASP A 288 -26.74 -20.20 -2.34
N SER A 289 -26.61 -20.86 -1.19
CA SER A 289 -26.63 -20.19 0.11
C SER A 289 -25.52 -19.13 0.28
N THR A 290 -24.32 -19.40 -0.23
CA THR A 290 -23.22 -18.42 -0.23
C THR A 290 -23.49 -17.29 -1.22
N ARG A 291 -24.08 -17.61 -2.38
CA ARG A 291 -24.48 -16.61 -3.37
C ARG A 291 -25.48 -15.61 -2.77
N ASP A 292 -26.52 -16.12 -2.09
CA ASP A 292 -27.54 -15.28 -1.45
C ASP A 292 -26.96 -14.39 -0.37
N GLN A 293 -26.05 -14.90 0.46
CA GLN A 293 -25.33 -14.14 1.47
C GLN A 293 -24.47 -13.01 0.84
N ILE A 294 -23.82 -13.28 -0.30
CA ILE A 294 -23.03 -12.26 -1.01
C ILE A 294 -23.94 -11.18 -1.62
N ILE A 295 -25.07 -11.55 -2.18
CA ILE A 295 -26.05 -10.60 -2.73
C ILE A 295 -26.55 -9.68 -1.61
N GLU A 296 -26.91 -10.24 -0.45
CA GLU A 296 -27.30 -9.43 0.71
C GLU A 296 -26.15 -8.51 1.16
N GLY A 297 -24.92 -9.03 1.21
CA GLY A 297 -23.73 -8.23 1.48
C GLY A 297 -23.51 -7.10 0.48
N LEU A 298 -23.78 -7.30 -0.81
CA LEU A 298 -23.69 -6.25 -1.83
C LEU A 298 -24.81 -5.20 -1.65
N ASN A 299 -26.00 -5.57 -1.19
CA ASN A 299 -27.05 -4.62 -0.81
C ASN A 299 -26.62 -3.76 0.40
N LEU A 300 -25.96 -4.35 1.39
CA LEU A 300 -25.38 -3.60 2.52
C LEU A 300 -24.22 -2.71 2.09
N TYR A 301 -23.37 -3.19 1.17
CA TYR A 301 -22.24 -2.44 0.62
C TYR A 301 -22.67 -1.12 -0.01
N SER A 302 -23.82 -1.07 -0.69
CA SER A 302 -24.34 0.17 -1.29
C SER A 302 -24.43 1.31 -0.26
N ARG A 303 -24.71 1.00 1.01
CA ARG A 303 -24.81 1.98 2.11
C ARG A 303 -23.44 2.52 2.56
N SER A 304 -22.35 1.86 2.19
CA SER A 304 -20.99 2.33 2.47
C SER A 304 -20.45 3.29 1.42
N LEU A 305 -21.16 3.41 0.28
CA LEU A 305 -20.80 4.30 -0.81
C LEU A 305 -21.39 5.71 -0.60
N PRO A 306 -20.75 6.75 -1.14
CA PRO A 306 -21.39 8.05 -1.31
C PRO A 306 -22.70 7.93 -2.10
N PRO A 307 -23.73 8.77 -1.84
CA PRO A 307 -25.05 8.63 -2.42
C PRO A 307 -25.08 8.56 -3.94
N GLU A 308 -24.27 9.37 -4.63
CA GLU A 308 -24.17 9.38 -6.09
C GLU A 308 -23.61 8.08 -6.67
N ARG A 309 -22.71 7.41 -5.92
CA ARG A 309 -22.13 6.12 -6.32
C ARG A 309 -23.07 4.96 -5.99
N ALA A 310 -23.80 5.04 -4.89
CA ALA A 310 -24.84 4.09 -4.56
C ALA A 310 -25.95 4.12 -5.61
N TYR A 311 -26.36 5.31 -6.08
CA TYR A 311 -27.30 5.46 -7.18
C TYR A 311 -26.75 4.85 -8.49
N MET A 312 -25.50 5.10 -8.83
CA MET A 312 -24.86 4.48 -10.00
C MET A 312 -24.85 2.94 -9.88
N LEU A 313 -24.52 2.40 -8.72
CA LEU A 313 -24.54 0.96 -8.48
C LEU A 313 -25.94 0.36 -8.61
N SER A 314 -27.00 1.07 -8.21
CA SER A 314 -28.38 0.60 -8.30
C SER A 314 -28.88 0.36 -9.73
N GLN A 315 -28.16 0.83 -10.73
CA GLN A 315 -28.45 0.60 -12.14
C GLN A 315 -27.88 -0.73 -12.66
N TYR A 316 -27.10 -1.45 -11.83
CA TYR A 316 -26.51 -2.73 -12.18
C TYR A 316 -27.25 -3.90 -11.53
N HIS A 317 -27.32 -5.02 -12.24
CA HIS A 317 -27.92 -6.27 -11.76
C HIS A 317 -26.84 -7.36 -11.64
N VAL A 318 -26.80 -8.05 -10.50
CA VAL A 318 -25.90 -9.18 -10.30
C VAL A 318 -26.38 -10.36 -11.15
N VAL A 319 -25.50 -10.89 -11.98
CA VAL A 319 -25.79 -11.99 -12.89
C VAL A 319 -25.17 -13.29 -12.41
N ASP A 320 -23.89 -13.25 -12.00
CA ASP A 320 -23.21 -14.43 -11.48
C ASP A 320 -22.17 -14.09 -10.42
N ILE A 321 -21.87 -15.05 -9.55
CA ILE A 321 -20.87 -14.93 -8.47
C ILE A 321 -20.01 -16.19 -8.45
N ALA A 322 -18.68 -15.99 -8.37
CA ALA A 322 -17.71 -17.07 -8.25
C ALA A 322 -16.72 -16.81 -7.10
N HIS A 323 -16.25 -17.88 -6.47
CA HIS A 323 -15.10 -17.83 -5.57
C HIS A 323 -13.82 -17.69 -6.38
N ARG A 324 -12.92 -16.83 -5.94
CA ARG A 324 -11.66 -16.55 -6.64
C ARG A 324 -10.46 -16.55 -5.73
N ILE A 325 -9.42 -17.29 -6.10
CA ILE A 325 -8.13 -17.26 -5.41
C ILE A 325 -7.22 -16.21 -6.06
N VAL A 326 -6.72 -15.27 -5.24
CA VAL A 326 -5.84 -14.18 -5.68
C VAL A 326 -4.58 -14.07 -4.84
N GLY A 327 -3.49 -13.62 -5.46
CA GLY A 327 -2.22 -13.27 -4.81
C GLY A 327 -1.48 -14.43 -4.15
N ILE A 328 -0.59 -14.09 -3.21
CA ILE A 328 0.15 -15.02 -2.33
C ILE A 328 -0.29 -14.78 -0.88
N GLY A 329 -0.22 -13.56 -0.39
CA GLY A 329 -0.61 -13.19 0.98
C GLY A 329 -2.07 -13.49 1.29
N SER A 330 -2.97 -13.24 0.32
CA SER A 330 -4.43 -13.43 0.47
C SER A 330 -4.93 -14.85 0.22
N VAL A 331 -4.08 -15.82 -0.17
CA VAL A 331 -4.55 -17.22 -0.38
C VAL A 331 -5.16 -17.75 0.89
N GLY A 332 -6.38 -18.32 0.77
CA GLY A 332 -7.14 -18.87 1.89
C GLY A 332 -8.09 -17.87 2.56
N THR A 333 -8.01 -16.58 2.31
CA THR A 333 -9.12 -15.66 2.64
C THR A 333 -10.27 -15.86 1.65
N ARG A 334 -11.49 -15.52 2.08
CA ARG A 334 -12.66 -15.60 1.20
C ARG A 334 -12.65 -14.44 0.24
N ALA A 335 -12.53 -14.74 -1.05
CA ALA A 335 -12.57 -13.73 -2.09
C ALA A 335 -13.55 -14.17 -3.18
N TYR A 336 -14.41 -13.26 -3.57
CA TYR A 336 -15.45 -13.51 -4.56
C TYR A 336 -15.35 -12.49 -5.69
N LEU A 337 -15.83 -12.88 -6.84
CA LEU A 337 -16.00 -12.03 -8.00
C LEU A 337 -17.48 -12.03 -8.38
N ALA A 338 -18.09 -10.87 -8.38
CA ALA A 338 -19.46 -10.67 -8.85
C ALA A 338 -19.43 -10.06 -10.25
N LEU A 339 -20.17 -10.65 -11.18
CA LEU A 339 -20.44 -10.14 -12.50
C LEU A 339 -21.81 -9.44 -12.48
N LEU A 340 -21.82 -8.18 -12.88
CA LEU A 340 -23.01 -7.35 -12.99
C LEU A 340 -23.13 -6.80 -14.42
N PHE A 341 -24.35 -6.51 -14.83
CA PHE A 341 -24.61 -5.77 -16.06
C PHE A 341 -25.51 -4.57 -15.77
N GLY A 342 -25.20 -3.45 -16.42
CA GLY A 342 -25.99 -2.22 -16.39
C GLY A 342 -27.04 -2.18 -17.49
N ASN A 343 -26.92 -1.23 -18.42
CA ASN A 343 -27.92 -0.99 -19.45
C ASN A 343 -28.14 -2.13 -20.46
N CYS A 344 -27.09 -2.93 -20.71
CA CYS A 344 -27.10 -4.01 -21.69
C CYS A 344 -25.92 -4.95 -21.52
N ASP A 345 -25.84 -5.99 -22.36
CA ASP A 345 -24.75 -6.99 -22.32
C ASP A 345 -23.35 -6.43 -22.67
N SER A 346 -23.25 -5.22 -23.18
CA SER A 346 -21.99 -4.51 -23.41
C SER A 346 -21.64 -3.52 -22.28
N ASP A 347 -22.33 -3.59 -21.15
CA ASP A 347 -22.05 -2.79 -19.95
C ASP A 347 -21.74 -3.68 -18.72
N PRO A 348 -20.69 -4.52 -18.80
CA PRO A 348 -20.32 -5.39 -17.70
C PRO A 348 -19.55 -4.63 -16.61
N LEU A 349 -19.81 -4.97 -15.36
CA LEU A 349 -19.06 -4.55 -14.18
C LEU A 349 -18.61 -5.78 -13.39
N PHE A 350 -17.34 -5.82 -13.01
CA PHE A 350 -16.81 -6.86 -12.14
C PHE A 350 -16.47 -6.25 -10.78
N LEU A 351 -17.10 -6.73 -9.72
CA LEU A 351 -16.77 -6.36 -8.34
C LEU A 351 -16.01 -7.50 -7.66
N GLN A 352 -14.84 -7.16 -7.12
CA GLN A 352 -14.12 -8.01 -6.19
C GLN A 352 -14.67 -7.78 -4.78
N VAL A 353 -15.11 -8.86 -4.12
CA VAL A 353 -15.55 -8.89 -2.72
C VAL A 353 -14.54 -9.72 -1.95
N LYS A 354 -13.67 -9.09 -1.17
CA LYS A 354 -12.53 -9.72 -0.50
C LYS A 354 -12.64 -9.59 1.01
N GLU A 355 -12.55 -10.73 1.74
CA GLU A 355 -12.53 -10.75 3.20
C GLU A 355 -11.37 -9.90 3.72
N ALA A 356 -11.68 -8.96 4.60
CA ALA A 356 -10.73 -8.06 5.24
C ALA A 356 -10.29 -8.63 6.58
N ALA A 357 -9.08 -9.16 6.65
CA ALA A 357 -8.51 -9.75 7.84
C ALA A 357 -7.83 -8.71 8.74
N PRO A 358 -7.61 -9.01 10.04
CA PRO A 358 -6.75 -8.19 10.89
C PRO A 358 -5.34 -8.03 10.26
N PRO A 359 -4.77 -6.80 10.23
CA PRO A 359 -3.44 -6.61 9.68
C PRO A 359 -2.39 -7.28 10.58
N ALA A 360 -1.35 -7.87 9.99
CA ALA A 360 -0.29 -8.55 10.71
C ALA A 360 0.41 -7.65 11.75
N HIS A 361 0.57 -6.38 11.42
CA HIS A 361 1.15 -5.37 12.30
C HIS A 361 0.26 -5.02 13.49
N GLY A 362 -1.05 -5.23 13.39
CA GLY A 362 -2.02 -4.89 14.42
C GLY A 362 -1.76 -5.58 15.77
N ALA A 363 -1.16 -6.78 15.77
CA ALA A 363 -0.78 -7.49 16.97
C ALA A 363 0.31 -6.77 17.81
N TYR A 364 1.03 -5.82 17.21
CA TYR A 364 2.19 -5.12 17.79
C TYR A 364 1.99 -3.60 17.89
N LEU A 365 0.82 -3.13 17.53
CA LEU A 365 0.46 -1.72 17.53
C LEU A 365 -0.70 -1.46 18.50
N PRO A 366 -0.87 -0.22 18.97
CA PRO A 366 -2.06 0.14 19.72
C PRO A 366 -3.34 -0.14 18.92
N PRO A 367 -4.47 -0.43 19.61
CA PRO A 367 -5.75 -0.61 18.93
C PRO A 367 -6.10 0.60 18.05
N LEU A 368 -6.70 0.32 16.91
CA LEU A 368 -7.17 1.36 16.00
C LEU A 368 -8.32 2.16 16.65
N PRO A 369 -8.49 3.44 16.28
CA PRO A 369 -9.67 4.21 16.63
C PRO A 369 -10.96 3.45 16.27
N LYS A 370 -12.00 3.58 17.10
CA LYS A 370 -13.29 2.87 16.91
C LYS A 370 -13.87 3.01 15.50
N ALA A 371 -13.63 4.15 14.85
CA ALA A 371 -14.07 4.39 13.48
C ALA A 371 -13.47 3.42 12.45
N TYR A 372 -12.33 2.78 12.75
CA TYR A 372 -11.59 1.85 11.87
C TYR A 372 -11.45 0.46 12.48
N ALA A 373 -12.25 0.13 13.50
CA ALA A 373 -12.26 -1.19 14.10
C ALA A 373 -12.81 -2.27 13.16
N ASP A 374 -13.69 -1.90 12.23
CA ASP A 374 -14.09 -2.78 11.11
C ASP A 374 -12.96 -2.84 10.07
N HIS A 375 -12.52 -4.06 9.76
CA HIS A 375 -11.37 -4.26 8.87
C HIS A 375 -11.65 -3.89 7.41
N GLY A 376 -12.87 -4.06 6.90
CA GLY A 376 -13.24 -3.58 5.57
C GLY A 376 -13.13 -2.04 5.48
N ARG A 377 -13.65 -1.34 6.49
CA ARG A 377 -13.52 0.12 6.59
C ARG A 377 -12.06 0.56 6.78
N ARG A 378 -11.25 -0.20 7.51
CA ARG A 378 -9.80 0.04 7.66
C ARG A 378 -9.08 0.00 6.31
N GLU A 379 -9.36 -1.01 5.47
CA GLU A 379 -8.77 -1.13 4.14
C GLU A 379 -9.20 0.01 3.22
N VAL A 380 -10.49 0.41 3.26
CA VAL A 380 -10.97 1.61 2.54
C VAL A 380 -10.20 2.86 2.99
N MET A 381 -10.01 3.06 4.30
CA MET A 381 -9.21 4.16 4.83
C MET A 381 -7.77 4.11 4.30
N GLY A 382 -7.11 2.96 4.35
CA GLY A 382 -5.76 2.76 3.84
C GLY A 382 -5.66 3.15 2.37
N GLN A 383 -6.54 2.59 1.54
CA GLN A 383 -6.54 2.86 0.11
C GLN A 383 -6.82 4.34 -0.21
N THR A 384 -7.82 4.95 0.38
CA THR A 384 -8.19 6.34 0.10
C THR A 384 -7.15 7.35 0.61
N SER A 385 -6.44 7.02 1.68
CA SER A 385 -5.40 7.89 2.23
C SER A 385 -4.09 7.79 1.45
N LEU A 386 -3.68 6.59 1.06
CA LEU A 386 -2.38 6.36 0.45
C LEU A 386 -2.38 6.52 -1.08
N GLN A 387 -3.45 6.12 -1.77
CA GLN A 387 -3.59 6.31 -3.21
C GLN A 387 -3.89 7.76 -3.59
N ALA A 388 -3.33 8.22 -4.71
CA ALA A 388 -3.65 9.53 -5.25
C ALA A 388 -5.10 9.64 -5.73
N SER A 389 -5.62 8.55 -6.28
CA SER A 389 -6.98 8.45 -6.79
C SER A 389 -7.51 7.05 -6.50
N SER A 390 -8.69 6.96 -5.89
CA SER A 390 -9.30 5.68 -5.54
C SER A 390 -10.41 5.29 -6.50
N ASP A 391 -10.69 4.00 -6.55
CA ASP A 391 -11.80 3.41 -7.29
C ASP A 391 -13.14 4.02 -6.86
N VAL A 392 -14.00 4.34 -7.83
CA VAL A 392 -15.35 4.91 -7.56
C VAL A 392 -16.25 3.92 -6.84
N MET A 393 -16.04 2.60 -7.03
CA MET A 393 -16.80 1.53 -6.37
C MET A 393 -16.12 1.01 -5.09
N LEU A 394 -15.11 1.72 -4.57
CA LEU A 394 -14.45 1.32 -3.33
C LEU A 394 -15.39 1.51 -2.14
N GLY A 395 -15.64 0.43 -1.42
CA GLY A 395 -16.46 0.43 -0.20
C GLY A 395 -16.25 -0.86 0.61
N HIS A 396 -17.08 -1.06 1.60
CA HIS A 396 -16.98 -2.22 2.49
C HIS A 396 -18.36 -2.78 2.84
N THR A 397 -18.37 -4.03 3.31
CA THR A 397 -19.59 -4.70 3.77
C THR A 397 -19.27 -5.75 4.82
N VAL A 398 -20.32 -6.37 5.36
CA VAL A 398 -20.24 -7.52 6.25
C VAL A 398 -21.06 -8.66 5.62
N ILE A 399 -20.47 -9.86 5.52
CA ILE A 399 -21.12 -11.07 5.03
C ILE A 399 -20.88 -12.17 6.07
N ASP A 400 -21.94 -12.76 6.59
CA ASP A 400 -21.85 -13.83 7.60
C ASP A 400 -20.96 -13.42 8.80
N GLY A 401 -21.15 -12.18 9.31
CA GLY A 401 -20.40 -11.64 10.44
C GLY A 401 -18.95 -11.30 10.17
N ARG A 402 -18.45 -11.43 8.92
CA ARG A 402 -17.09 -11.12 8.49
C ARG A 402 -17.02 -9.83 7.69
N PRO A 403 -16.03 -8.97 7.93
CA PRO A 403 -15.85 -7.74 7.14
C PRO A 403 -15.23 -8.05 5.77
N TYR A 404 -15.65 -7.28 4.76
CA TYR A 404 -15.16 -7.38 3.38
C TYR A 404 -14.89 -5.99 2.79
N LEU A 405 -13.83 -5.91 1.99
CA LEU A 405 -13.59 -4.84 1.03
C LEU A 405 -14.32 -5.16 -0.27
N VAL A 406 -14.93 -4.14 -0.90
CA VAL A 406 -15.53 -4.24 -2.23
C VAL A 406 -14.92 -3.17 -3.13
N ARG A 407 -14.47 -3.57 -4.33
CA ARG A 407 -13.90 -2.66 -5.34
C ARG A 407 -14.04 -3.24 -6.74
N GLN A 408 -13.86 -2.41 -7.77
CA GLN A 408 -13.76 -2.91 -9.15
C GLN A 408 -12.58 -3.87 -9.30
N MET A 409 -12.79 -4.89 -10.07
CA MET A 409 -11.71 -5.78 -10.48
C MET A 409 -11.06 -5.27 -11.75
N LYS A 410 -9.70 -5.15 -11.72
CA LYS A 410 -8.86 -4.83 -12.88
C LYS A 410 -9.32 -3.61 -13.70
N ASN A 411 -9.66 -2.51 -13.04
CA ASN A 411 -9.91 -1.26 -13.73
C ASN A 411 -8.61 -0.71 -14.34
N MET A 412 -8.32 -1.04 -15.60
CA MET A 412 -7.13 -0.63 -16.33
C MET A 412 -5.83 -0.93 -15.54
N LYS A 413 -5.69 -2.16 -15.03
CA LYS A 413 -4.64 -2.53 -14.08
C LYS A 413 -3.53 -3.35 -14.75
N ALA A 414 -2.26 -2.91 -14.58
CA ALA A 414 -1.08 -3.66 -14.98
C ALA A 414 0.05 -3.49 -13.96
N SER A 415 0.92 -4.48 -13.84
CA SER A 415 2.12 -4.44 -13.00
C SER A 415 3.38 -4.42 -13.86
N ILE A 416 4.44 -3.82 -13.32
CA ILE A 416 5.78 -3.96 -13.84
C ILE A 416 6.38 -5.20 -13.19
N GLU A 417 6.79 -6.17 -14.00
CA GLU A 417 7.44 -7.37 -13.49
C GLU A 417 8.87 -7.02 -13.06
N THR A 418 9.20 -7.28 -11.81
CA THR A 418 10.52 -6.94 -11.26
C THR A 418 11.64 -7.73 -11.91
N THR A 419 11.35 -8.93 -12.42
CA THR A 419 12.28 -9.79 -13.18
C THR A 419 12.71 -9.19 -14.52
N ASP A 420 11.89 -8.30 -15.09
CA ASP A 420 12.21 -7.62 -16.36
C ASP A 420 13.14 -6.40 -16.17
N LEU A 421 13.41 -6.03 -14.91
CA LEU A 421 14.17 -4.85 -14.56
C LEU A 421 15.62 -5.21 -14.23
N THR A 422 16.57 -4.50 -14.85
CA THR A 422 18.01 -4.71 -14.63
C THR A 422 18.74 -3.38 -14.48
N GLY A 423 19.87 -3.39 -13.75
CA GLY A 423 20.76 -2.24 -13.61
C GLY A 423 20.01 -0.97 -13.22
N LYS A 424 20.20 0.12 -13.97
CA LYS A 424 19.60 1.44 -13.67
C LYS A 424 18.07 1.43 -13.63
N SER A 425 17.41 0.60 -14.45
CA SER A 425 15.94 0.56 -14.46
C SER A 425 15.36 -0.07 -13.20
N PHE A 426 16.05 -1.03 -12.59
CA PHE A 426 15.67 -1.62 -11.31
C PHE A 426 15.80 -0.61 -10.17
N GLY A 427 16.92 0.10 -10.07
CA GLY A 427 17.14 1.14 -9.07
C GLY A 427 16.15 2.30 -9.21
N PHE A 428 15.85 2.72 -10.46
CA PHE A 428 14.84 3.76 -10.71
C PHE A 428 13.43 3.31 -10.29
N TYR A 429 13.06 2.06 -10.56
CA TYR A 429 11.77 1.52 -10.12
C TYR A 429 11.64 1.53 -8.60
N ALA A 430 12.69 1.10 -7.90
CA ALA A 430 12.76 1.15 -6.44
C ALA A 430 12.63 2.59 -5.91
N TRP A 431 13.31 3.55 -6.56
CA TRP A 431 13.19 4.99 -6.28
C TRP A 431 11.75 5.50 -6.48
N ALA A 432 11.11 5.10 -7.58
CA ALA A 432 9.73 5.52 -7.89
C ALA A 432 8.71 4.98 -6.88
N CYS A 433 8.83 3.71 -6.48
CA CYS A 433 8.02 3.12 -5.41
C CYS A 433 8.17 3.89 -4.10
N ALA A 434 9.40 4.23 -3.74
CA ALA A 434 9.70 5.01 -2.52
C ALA A 434 9.15 6.44 -2.58
N ALA A 435 9.13 7.07 -3.76
CA ALA A 435 8.52 8.39 -3.96
C ALA A 435 7.01 8.36 -3.73
N LEU A 436 6.33 7.31 -4.19
CA LEU A 436 4.90 7.11 -3.95
C LEU A 436 4.61 6.85 -2.47
N LEU A 437 5.45 6.05 -1.82
CA LEU A 437 5.33 5.78 -0.39
C LEU A 437 5.51 7.07 0.43
N ALA A 438 6.50 7.91 0.09
CA ALA A 438 6.71 9.22 0.73
C ALA A 438 5.48 10.13 0.56
N ARG A 439 4.84 10.14 -0.63
CA ARG A 439 3.60 10.88 -0.85
C ARG A 439 2.45 10.33 0.00
N GLY A 440 2.27 9.01 0.07
CA GLY A 440 1.27 8.38 0.92
C GLY A 440 1.45 8.77 2.40
N HIS A 441 2.67 8.74 2.89
CA HIS A 441 3.01 9.16 4.25
C HIS A 441 2.82 10.66 4.48
N ALA A 442 3.11 11.51 3.47
CA ALA A 442 2.84 12.94 3.55
C ALA A 442 1.34 13.28 3.59
N ARG A 443 0.49 12.44 3.02
CA ARG A 443 -0.98 12.59 3.06
C ARG A 443 -1.61 12.11 4.38
N SER A 444 -0.96 11.21 5.08
CA SER A 444 -1.52 10.53 6.26
C SER A 444 -0.80 10.83 7.57
N GLY A 445 0.32 11.57 7.53
CA GLY A 445 1.13 11.90 8.68
C GLY A 445 1.80 13.26 8.59
N ASP A 446 2.84 13.47 9.39
CA ASP A 446 3.59 14.72 9.41
C ASP A 446 4.85 14.66 8.53
N ALA A 447 4.72 15.09 7.25
CA ALA A 447 5.82 15.12 6.30
C ALA A 447 7.01 15.94 6.80
N ALA A 448 6.78 17.04 7.54
CA ALA A 448 7.85 17.89 8.04
C ALA A 448 8.64 17.22 9.16
N ALA A 449 7.95 16.54 10.08
CA ALA A 449 8.62 15.76 11.13
C ALA A 449 9.44 14.61 10.53
N ILE A 450 8.88 13.87 9.57
CA ILE A 450 9.60 12.79 8.87
C ILE A 450 10.82 13.36 8.13
N ALA A 451 10.67 14.44 7.37
CA ALA A 451 11.75 15.09 6.65
C ALA A 451 12.85 15.59 7.61
N GLY A 452 12.45 16.14 8.75
CA GLY A 452 13.35 16.53 9.83
C GLY A 452 14.14 15.35 10.36
N TYR A 453 13.47 14.23 10.62
CA TYR A 453 14.12 13.00 11.08
C TYR A 453 15.06 12.41 10.01
N CYS A 454 14.64 12.27 8.76
CA CYS A 454 15.49 11.76 7.67
C CYS A 454 16.75 12.61 7.48
N GLY A 455 16.61 13.93 7.49
CA GLY A 455 17.73 14.86 7.24
C GLY A 455 18.16 14.94 5.78
N GLY A 456 19.24 15.70 5.54
CA GLY A 456 19.73 15.96 4.17
C GLY A 456 20.91 15.07 3.73
N ASN A 457 21.52 14.29 4.64
CA ASN A 457 22.66 13.43 4.34
C ASN A 457 22.25 11.94 4.22
N THR A 458 23.21 11.08 3.91
CA THR A 458 23.02 9.65 3.60
C THR A 458 23.01 8.73 4.82
N THR A 459 23.09 9.23 6.04
CA THR A 459 23.18 8.43 7.27
C THR A 459 22.06 7.39 7.40
N LEU A 460 20.78 7.79 7.13
CA LEU A 460 19.66 6.87 7.14
C LEU A 460 19.74 5.89 5.96
N ASP A 461 20.18 6.38 4.80
CA ASP A 461 20.26 5.61 3.56
C ASP A 461 21.27 4.43 3.77
N GLU A 462 22.44 4.72 4.30
CA GLU A 462 23.50 3.74 4.59
C GLU A 462 23.06 2.72 5.66
N ALA A 463 22.38 3.19 6.71
CA ALA A 463 21.84 2.32 7.74
C ALA A 463 20.82 1.32 7.16
N LEU A 464 19.92 1.78 6.28
CA LEU A 464 18.91 0.93 5.66
C LEU A 464 19.48 0.00 4.58
N VAL A 465 20.59 0.39 3.91
CA VAL A 465 21.34 -0.51 3.02
C VAL A 465 21.89 -1.69 3.82
N ALA A 466 22.56 -1.42 4.94
CA ALA A 466 23.10 -2.45 5.82
C ALA A 466 21.99 -3.36 6.38
N TRP A 467 20.87 -2.76 6.81
CA TRP A 467 19.72 -3.51 7.31
C TRP A 467 19.09 -4.40 6.24
N ALA A 468 18.92 -3.89 5.01
CA ALA A 468 18.29 -4.64 3.92
C ALA A 468 19.10 -5.88 3.50
N GLU A 469 20.43 -5.81 3.51
CA GLU A 469 21.29 -6.96 3.20
C GLU A 469 21.15 -8.04 4.28
N VAL A 470 21.22 -7.65 5.56
CA VAL A 470 21.06 -8.56 6.70
C VAL A 470 19.64 -9.19 6.71
N TYR A 471 18.60 -8.40 6.37
CA TYR A 471 17.24 -8.91 6.33
C TYR A 471 16.97 -9.79 5.10
N GLY A 472 17.67 -9.53 4.00
CA GLY A 472 17.71 -10.41 2.83
C GLY A 472 18.23 -11.81 3.20
N ASP A 473 19.38 -11.89 3.92
CA ASP A 473 19.92 -13.15 4.43
C ASP A 473 18.93 -13.86 5.36
N GLN A 474 18.23 -13.09 6.21
CA GLN A 474 17.24 -13.68 7.11
C GLN A 474 16.04 -14.23 6.32
N THR A 475 15.58 -13.54 5.30
CA THR A 475 14.48 -13.98 4.43
C THR A 475 14.83 -15.28 3.71
N GLU A 476 16.05 -15.41 3.20
CA GLU A 476 16.52 -16.65 2.57
C GLU A 476 16.56 -17.81 3.57
N ARG A 477 17.07 -17.59 4.78
CA ARG A 477 17.06 -18.62 5.85
C ARG A 477 15.65 -19.07 6.21
N ASP A 478 14.71 -18.12 6.34
CA ASP A 478 13.32 -18.40 6.67
C ASP A 478 12.61 -19.16 5.54
N HIS A 479 12.87 -18.78 4.28
CA HIS A 479 12.40 -19.50 3.10
C HIS A 479 12.94 -20.93 3.05
N GLN A 480 14.27 -21.13 3.27
CA GLN A 480 14.88 -22.45 3.31
C GLN A 480 14.27 -23.33 4.41
N ARG A 481 13.90 -22.73 5.55
CA ARG A 481 13.22 -23.42 6.63
C ARG A 481 11.83 -23.90 6.21
N LEU A 482 11.06 -23.07 5.47
CA LEU A 482 9.79 -23.50 4.87
C LEU A 482 9.97 -24.65 3.88
N VAL A 483 10.91 -24.50 2.93
CA VAL A 483 11.21 -25.54 1.93
C VAL A 483 11.63 -26.85 2.59
N SER A 484 12.47 -26.80 3.62
CA SER A 484 12.88 -27.99 4.38
C SER A 484 11.71 -28.65 5.10
N ALA A 485 10.81 -27.86 5.69
CA ALA A 485 9.61 -28.38 6.35
C ALA A 485 8.64 -29.06 5.38
N ILE A 486 8.53 -28.53 4.16
CA ILE A 486 7.75 -29.16 3.08
C ILE A 486 8.40 -30.49 2.66
N LYS A 487 9.71 -30.51 2.42
CA LYS A 487 10.45 -31.73 2.03
C LYS A 487 10.36 -32.84 3.06
N THR A 488 10.32 -32.49 4.35
CA THR A 488 10.18 -33.47 5.45
C THR A 488 8.72 -33.84 5.78
N GLY A 489 7.75 -33.33 5.03
CA GLY A 489 6.32 -33.58 5.26
C GLY A 489 5.72 -32.89 6.48
N ARG A 490 6.49 -32.02 7.18
CA ARG A 490 6.00 -31.25 8.33
C ARG A 490 5.02 -30.14 7.92
N VAL A 491 5.13 -29.63 6.71
CA VAL A 491 4.23 -28.66 6.12
C VAL A 491 3.72 -29.21 4.79
N THR A 492 2.40 -29.25 4.62
CA THR A 492 1.77 -29.64 3.36
C THR A 492 1.79 -28.45 2.39
N ALA A 493 2.19 -28.69 1.14
CA ALA A 493 2.22 -27.67 0.09
C ALA A 493 1.74 -28.22 -1.24
N THR A 494 1.02 -27.39 -2.00
CA THR A 494 0.63 -27.63 -3.40
C THR A 494 1.39 -26.69 -4.29
N THR A 495 2.20 -27.24 -5.20
CA THR A 495 3.04 -26.48 -6.15
C THR A 495 2.47 -26.54 -7.56
N GLY A 496 2.81 -25.56 -8.43
CA GLY A 496 2.44 -25.60 -9.86
C GLY A 496 1.04 -25.07 -10.20
N VAL A 497 0.41 -24.32 -9.28
CA VAL A 497 -0.94 -23.73 -9.50
C VAL A 497 -0.89 -22.21 -9.40
#